data_7939b73327e47b645c2fbd33152ad121
#
_entry.id   7939b73327e47b645c2fbd33152ad121
#
_cell.length_a   1.000
_cell.length_b   1.000
_cell.length_c   1.000
_cell.angle_alpha   90.00
_cell.angle_beta   90.00
_cell.angle_gamma   90.00
#
_symmetry.space_group_name_H-M   'P 1'
#
loop_
_entity.id
_entity.type
_entity.pdbx_description
1 polymer ?
#
loop_
_entity_poly.entity_id
_entity_poly.type
_entity_poly.pdbx_seq_one_letter_code
_entity_poly.pdbx_strand_id
1 'polypeptide(L)'
;KLELEHMWSGDPAFWGKTAPFLFPFIGKLEKERFIYEGRVFPADKHGFGQRVEYRVAEQTDDSIRFCVQDTDATREKYPFSFVLEIAYILQADGIREEWWVKNTGDKPMYFSVGGHAAFACPPGKADRKGSRVGQRIKLYGVEPDAELYSLRLNNKGVITEELLPVQLESGSFAVTEELFAGDALIFDKEGITAAALCDAEGREYVRVECDAPVWGIWSHPDSGAGYVCLEPWYGICDFAGYEGELAQRPHTQAAAPGETWRGGNRMIFGKI
;
A
#
# COMPACT_ATOMS: atom_id res chain seq x y z
N LYS A 1 4.16 -24.76 -16.71
CA LYS A 1 3.08 -24.02 -16.02
C LYS A 1 3.30 -24.25 -14.54
N LEU A 2 3.67 -23.22 -13.81
CA LEU A 2 3.69 -23.27 -12.35
C LEU A 2 2.29 -22.89 -11.90
N GLU A 3 1.58 -23.82 -11.29
CA GLU A 3 0.26 -23.59 -10.68
C GLU A 3 0.44 -23.19 -9.21
N LEU A 4 1.22 -22.13 -8.98
CA LEU A 4 1.40 -21.58 -7.64
C LEU A 4 0.59 -20.31 -7.51
N GLU A 5 -0.37 -20.30 -6.59
CA GLU A 5 -1.13 -19.10 -6.25
C GLU A 5 -0.30 -18.20 -5.35
N HIS A 6 -0.01 -16.99 -5.82
CA HIS A 6 0.77 -16.00 -5.10
C HIS A 6 -0.09 -14.96 -4.38
N MET A 7 -1.31 -14.73 -4.85
CA MET A 7 -2.18 -13.71 -4.26
C MET A 7 -3.01 -14.30 -3.11
N TRP A 8 -3.35 -13.45 -2.15
CA TRP A 8 -4.34 -13.76 -1.13
C TRP A 8 -5.74 -13.88 -1.74
N SER A 9 -6.51 -14.88 -1.30
CA SER A 9 -7.84 -15.18 -1.84
C SER A 9 -8.94 -14.17 -1.46
N GLY A 10 -8.69 -13.33 -0.47
CA GLY A 10 -9.71 -12.43 0.07
C GLY A 10 -10.69 -13.14 1.01
N ASP A 11 -10.26 -14.16 1.77
CA ASP A 11 -11.11 -14.86 2.74
C ASP A 11 -11.64 -13.88 3.80
N PRO A 12 -12.97 -13.64 3.86
CA PRO A 12 -13.56 -12.68 4.79
C PRO A 12 -13.45 -13.10 6.27
N ALA A 13 -13.07 -14.35 6.56
CA ALA A 13 -12.78 -14.78 7.93
C ALA A 13 -11.58 -14.01 8.54
N PHE A 14 -10.66 -13.50 7.68
CA PHE A 14 -9.53 -12.68 8.07
C PHE A 14 -9.61 -11.29 7.44
N TRP A 15 -9.63 -11.21 6.12
CA TRP A 15 -9.68 -9.96 5.38
C TRP A 15 -10.21 -10.16 3.96
N GLY A 16 -11.42 -9.64 3.71
CA GLY A 16 -12.18 -9.86 2.48
C GLY A 16 -11.72 -9.04 1.27
N LYS A 17 -10.45 -8.62 1.21
CA LYS A 17 -9.87 -7.89 0.07
C LYS A 17 -8.59 -8.59 -0.37
N THR A 18 -8.14 -8.30 -1.61
CA THR A 18 -6.92 -8.88 -2.18
C THR A 18 -5.86 -7.82 -2.46
N ALA A 19 -6.20 -6.77 -3.19
CA ALA A 19 -5.27 -5.71 -3.55
C ALA A 19 -6.01 -4.36 -3.73
N PRO A 20 -6.54 -3.75 -2.66
CA PRO A 20 -7.23 -2.48 -2.79
C PRO A 20 -6.25 -1.36 -3.17
N PHE A 21 -6.69 -0.46 -4.03
CA PHE A 21 -5.95 0.74 -4.39
C PHE A 21 -6.28 1.89 -3.43
N LEU A 22 -5.25 2.54 -2.89
CA LEU A 22 -5.39 3.58 -1.89
C LEU A 22 -5.35 4.96 -2.56
N PHE A 23 -6.45 5.72 -2.44
CA PHE A 23 -6.59 7.08 -2.98
C PHE A 23 -7.81 7.77 -2.38
N PRO A 24 -7.80 9.05 -2.07
CA PRO A 24 -6.67 9.99 -2.10
C PRO A 24 -5.92 10.08 -0.76
N PHE A 25 -6.09 9.11 0.13
CA PHE A 25 -5.44 9.06 1.44
C PHE A 25 -4.85 7.67 1.71
N ILE A 26 -3.79 7.64 2.53
CA ILE A 26 -3.20 6.43 3.09
C ILE A 26 -3.59 6.33 4.57
N GLY A 27 -4.03 5.14 5.01
CA GLY A 27 -4.40 4.91 6.40
C GLY A 27 -5.54 5.80 6.88
N LYS A 28 -5.51 6.17 8.15
CA LYS A 28 -6.44 7.12 8.75
C LYS A 28 -5.83 8.51 8.88
N LEU A 29 -6.67 9.51 8.70
CA LEU A 29 -6.36 10.89 9.06
C LEU A 29 -6.85 11.19 10.48
N GLU A 30 -6.17 12.12 11.16
CA GLU A 30 -6.55 12.55 12.51
C GLU A 30 -7.98 13.11 12.52
N LYS A 31 -8.79 12.62 13.46
CA LYS A 31 -10.22 12.95 13.57
C LYS A 31 -11.05 12.62 12.31
N GLU A 32 -10.54 11.70 11.43
CA GLU A 32 -11.19 11.27 10.18
C GLU A 32 -11.58 12.46 9.28
N ARG A 33 -10.68 13.46 9.18
CA ARG A 33 -10.90 14.68 8.42
C ARG A 33 -9.60 15.26 7.88
N PHE A 34 -9.73 16.18 6.92
CA PHE A 34 -8.63 17.04 6.49
C PHE A 34 -9.12 18.48 6.34
N ILE A 35 -8.16 19.41 6.31
CA ILE A 35 -8.39 20.83 6.08
C ILE A 35 -7.84 21.19 4.70
N TYR A 36 -8.63 21.88 3.90
CA TYR A 36 -8.21 22.44 2.62
C TYR A 36 -8.80 23.83 2.44
N GLU A 37 -7.93 24.84 2.23
CA GLU A 37 -8.30 26.28 2.17
C GLU A 37 -9.17 26.70 3.38
N GLY A 38 -8.79 26.27 4.59
CA GLY A 38 -9.49 26.54 5.83
C GLY A 38 -10.84 25.85 6.00
N ARG A 39 -11.26 25.00 5.06
CA ARG A 39 -12.50 24.20 5.14
C ARG A 39 -12.20 22.77 5.57
N VAL A 40 -13.09 22.23 6.40
CA VAL A 40 -12.99 20.85 6.90
C VAL A 40 -13.77 19.89 6.00
N PHE A 41 -13.15 18.80 5.61
CA PHE A 41 -13.74 17.72 4.81
C PHE A 41 -13.59 16.39 5.52
N PRO A 42 -14.54 15.45 5.39
CA PRO A 42 -14.42 14.10 5.94
C PRO A 42 -13.37 13.29 5.17
N ALA A 43 -12.71 12.36 5.86
CA ALA A 43 -11.73 11.46 5.27
C ALA A 43 -11.93 10.03 5.77
N ASP A 44 -12.34 9.15 4.90
CA ASP A 44 -12.41 7.72 5.18
C ASP A 44 -11.01 7.08 5.22
N LYS A 45 -10.81 6.02 6.02
CA LYS A 45 -9.57 5.22 6.02
C LYS A 45 -9.24 4.77 4.59
N HIS A 46 -8.04 5.07 4.12
CA HIS A 46 -7.54 4.81 2.76
C HIS A 46 -8.33 5.52 1.63
N GLY A 47 -9.12 6.54 1.97
CA GLY A 47 -9.93 7.26 1.00
C GLY A 47 -11.02 6.41 0.35
N PHE A 48 -11.36 6.75 -0.88
CA PHE A 48 -12.46 6.12 -1.63
C PHE A 48 -12.00 5.30 -2.84
N GLY A 49 -10.73 5.33 -3.25
CA GLY A 49 -10.22 4.62 -4.43
C GLY A 49 -10.59 3.13 -4.48
N GLN A 50 -10.64 2.49 -3.32
CA GLN A 50 -11.05 1.08 -3.18
C GLN A 50 -12.58 0.83 -3.18
N ARG A 51 -13.40 1.88 -3.27
CA ARG A 51 -14.88 1.80 -3.12
C ARG A 51 -15.63 2.35 -4.32
N VAL A 52 -14.93 2.96 -5.26
CA VAL A 52 -15.51 3.48 -6.50
C VAL A 52 -15.48 2.44 -7.60
N GLU A 53 -16.40 2.54 -8.54
CA GLU A 53 -16.44 1.69 -9.71
C GLU A 53 -15.50 2.23 -10.79
N TYR A 54 -14.61 1.37 -11.28
CA TYR A 54 -13.70 1.68 -12.37
C TYR A 54 -14.26 1.14 -13.68
N ARG A 55 -14.18 1.96 -14.74
CA ARG A 55 -14.41 1.48 -16.11
C ARG A 55 -13.11 0.96 -16.71
N VAL A 56 -13.18 -0.02 -17.58
CA VAL A 56 -12.06 -0.42 -18.43
C VAL A 56 -11.85 0.68 -19.48
N ALA A 57 -10.68 1.30 -19.48
CA ALA A 57 -10.29 2.33 -20.45
C ALA A 57 -9.62 1.71 -21.67
N GLU A 58 -8.81 0.67 -21.44
CA GLU A 58 -8.07 -0.05 -22.49
C GLU A 58 -7.80 -1.48 -22.03
N GLN A 59 -7.79 -2.42 -22.97
CA GLN A 59 -7.41 -3.81 -22.73
C GLN A 59 -6.72 -4.39 -23.96
N THR A 60 -5.62 -5.11 -23.74
CA THR A 60 -4.87 -5.88 -24.76
C THR A 60 -4.73 -7.32 -24.28
N ASP A 61 -3.95 -8.14 -24.98
CA ASP A 61 -3.69 -9.52 -24.56
C ASP A 61 -2.81 -9.61 -23.31
N ASP A 62 -2.01 -8.57 -23.03
CA ASP A 62 -1.02 -8.54 -21.94
C ASP A 62 -1.22 -7.36 -20.96
N SER A 63 -2.22 -6.53 -21.17
CA SER A 63 -2.48 -5.39 -20.29
C SER A 63 -3.95 -5.04 -20.15
N ILE A 64 -4.28 -4.43 -19.00
CA ILE A 64 -5.59 -3.82 -18.76
C ILE A 64 -5.40 -2.49 -18.03
N ARG A 65 -6.12 -1.46 -18.48
CA ARG A 65 -6.15 -0.15 -17.83
C ARG A 65 -7.55 0.17 -17.35
N PHE A 66 -7.65 0.45 -16.06
CA PHE A 66 -8.86 0.93 -15.41
C PHE A 66 -8.80 2.44 -15.24
N CYS A 67 -9.97 3.09 -15.26
CA CYS A 67 -10.09 4.53 -15.11
C CYS A 67 -11.31 4.88 -14.26
N VAL A 68 -11.13 5.86 -13.39
CA VAL A 68 -12.20 6.56 -12.68
C VAL A 68 -11.95 8.06 -12.72
N GLN A 69 -13.01 8.85 -12.75
CA GLN A 69 -12.95 10.31 -12.66
C GLN A 69 -13.83 10.80 -11.51
N ASP A 70 -13.59 12.03 -11.09
CA ASP A 70 -14.41 12.67 -10.07
C ASP A 70 -15.89 12.73 -10.47
N THR A 71 -16.73 12.76 -9.46
CA THR A 71 -18.17 12.93 -9.56
C THR A 71 -18.60 14.01 -8.55
N ASP A 72 -19.85 14.48 -8.63
CA ASP A 72 -20.38 15.41 -7.61
C ASP A 72 -20.24 14.81 -6.21
N ALA A 73 -20.55 13.52 -6.04
CA ALA A 73 -20.44 12.81 -4.77
C ALA A 73 -18.98 12.71 -4.24
N THR A 74 -17.99 12.51 -5.12
CA THR A 74 -16.60 12.52 -4.68
C THR A 74 -16.11 13.93 -4.36
N ARG A 75 -16.57 14.96 -5.10
CA ARG A 75 -16.20 16.37 -4.85
C ARG A 75 -16.75 16.92 -3.53
N GLU A 76 -17.88 16.42 -3.04
CA GLU A 76 -18.37 16.75 -1.71
C GLU A 76 -17.40 16.36 -0.59
N LYS A 77 -16.69 15.24 -0.76
CA LYS A 77 -15.72 14.71 0.22
C LYS A 77 -14.27 15.11 -0.08
N TYR A 78 -13.93 15.30 -1.33
CA TYR A 78 -12.59 15.61 -1.82
C TYR A 78 -12.71 16.60 -2.98
N PRO A 79 -12.53 17.93 -2.71
CA PRO A 79 -12.96 19.02 -3.59
C PRO A 79 -12.02 19.26 -4.78
N PHE A 80 -11.63 18.20 -5.46
CA PHE A 80 -10.75 18.25 -6.63
C PHE A 80 -11.36 17.49 -7.80
N SER A 81 -11.14 18.02 -9.01
CA SER A 81 -11.46 17.33 -10.25
C SER A 81 -10.25 16.52 -10.71
N PHE A 82 -10.44 15.24 -10.97
CA PHE A 82 -9.34 14.34 -11.32
C PHE A 82 -9.75 13.23 -12.29
N VAL A 83 -8.75 12.66 -12.94
CA VAL A 83 -8.82 11.34 -13.57
C VAL A 83 -7.73 10.48 -12.92
N LEU A 84 -8.14 9.32 -12.39
CA LEU A 84 -7.24 8.30 -11.88
C LEU A 84 -7.27 7.11 -12.83
N GLU A 85 -6.10 6.68 -13.28
CA GLU A 85 -5.94 5.48 -14.10
C GLU A 85 -4.94 4.52 -13.44
N ILE A 86 -5.23 3.22 -13.54
CA ILE A 86 -4.40 2.13 -13.03
C ILE A 86 -4.27 1.11 -14.15
N ALA A 87 -3.06 0.79 -14.57
CA ALA A 87 -2.81 -0.27 -15.52
C ALA A 87 -2.04 -1.43 -14.89
N TYR A 88 -2.40 -2.64 -15.28
CA TYR A 88 -1.69 -3.87 -14.98
C TYR A 88 -1.16 -4.42 -16.30
N ILE A 89 0.15 -4.64 -16.35
CA ILE A 89 0.88 -5.07 -17.55
C ILE A 89 1.63 -6.36 -17.22
N LEU A 90 1.27 -7.45 -17.91
CA LEU A 90 1.96 -8.73 -17.76
C LEU A 90 3.41 -8.62 -18.23
N GLN A 91 4.31 -9.20 -17.47
CA GLN A 91 5.72 -9.31 -17.79
C GLN A 91 6.16 -10.78 -17.72
N ALA A 92 7.35 -11.09 -18.24
CA ALA A 92 7.85 -12.48 -18.27
C ALA A 92 7.97 -13.11 -16.88
N ASP A 93 8.16 -12.31 -15.84
CA ASP A 93 8.40 -12.72 -14.44
C ASP A 93 7.41 -12.12 -13.44
N GLY A 94 6.35 -11.42 -13.90
CA GLY A 94 5.42 -10.79 -12.98
C GLY A 94 4.45 -9.82 -13.62
N ILE A 95 4.12 -8.78 -12.87
CA ILE A 95 3.16 -7.73 -13.27
C ILE A 95 3.80 -6.38 -12.97
N ARG A 96 3.74 -5.45 -13.92
CA ARG A 96 4.00 -4.03 -13.69
C ARG A 96 2.67 -3.32 -13.51
N GLU A 97 2.53 -2.59 -12.42
CA GLU A 97 1.41 -1.73 -12.12
C GLU A 97 1.83 -0.28 -12.35
N GLU A 98 1.06 0.46 -13.12
CA GLU A 98 1.29 1.88 -13.41
C GLU A 98 0.10 2.71 -12.97
N TRP A 99 0.38 3.87 -12.38
CA TRP A 99 -0.62 4.77 -11.81
C TRP A 99 -0.49 6.16 -12.42
N TRP A 100 -1.61 6.75 -12.82
CA TRP A 100 -1.70 8.12 -13.28
C TRP A 100 -2.79 8.86 -12.54
N VAL A 101 -2.43 9.99 -11.95
CA VAL A 101 -3.36 10.89 -11.28
C VAL A 101 -3.30 12.23 -12.00
N LYS A 102 -4.29 12.51 -12.84
CA LYS A 102 -4.39 13.75 -13.59
C LYS A 102 -5.27 14.74 -12.86
N ASN A 103 -4.77 15.93 -12.61
CA ASN A 103 -5.56 17.05 -12.16
C ASN A 103 -6.30 17.66 -13.36
N THR A 104 -7.63 17.58 -13.36
CA THR A 104 -8.50 18.18 -14.39
C THR A 104 -9.18 19.46 -13.92
N GLY A 105 -8.89 19.92 -12.69
CA GLY A 105 -9.37 21.16 -12.12
C GLY A 105 -8.49 22.38 -12.47
N ASP A 106 -8.82 23.49 -11.87
CA ASP A 106 -8.19 24.80 -12.07
C ASP A 106 -7.25 25.23 -10.92
N LYS A 107 -7.13 24.40 -9.87
CA LYS A 107 -6.27 24.61 -8.69
C LYS A 107 -5.32 23.46 -8.51
N PRO A 108 -4.17 23.65 -7.82
CA PRO A 108 -3.32 22.52 -7.39
C PRO A 108 -4.11 21.48 -6.59
N MET A 109 -3.95 20.23 -6.95
CA MET A 109 -4.57 19.08 -6.29
C MET A 109 -3.54 18.37 -5.41
N TYR A 110 -3.95 17.96 -4.21
CA TYR A 110 -3.11 17.30 -3.23
C TYR A 110 -3.70 15.93 -2.85
N PHE A 111 -2.89 14.89 -2.87
CA PHE A 111 -3.35 13.52 -2.65
C PHE A 111 -2.25 12.61 -2.12
N SER A 112 -2.64 11.45 -1.65
CA SER A 112 -1.77 10.32 -1.41
C SER A 112 -2.25 9.14 -2.25
N VAL A 113 -1.34 8.28 -2.65
CA VAL A 113 -1.64 7.10 -3.47
C VAL A 113 -0.74 5.93 -3.08
N GLY A 114 -1.28 4.70 -3.13
CA GLY A 114 -0.48 3.52 -2.82
C GLY A 114 -1.15 2.21 -3.21
N GLY A 115 -0.33 1.18 -3.36
CA GLY A 115 -0.76 -0.19 -3.50
C GLY A 115 -0.96 -0.85 -2.14
N HIS A 116 -1.83 -1.86 -2.10
CA HIS A 116 -2.07 -2.66 -0.88
C HIS A 116 -2.27 -4.13 -1.27
N ALA A 117 -1.33 -4.66 -2.06
CA ALA A 117 -1.40 -6.03 -2.53
C ALA A 117 -1.08 -7.03 -1.41
N ALA A 118 -1.96 -8.00 -1.20
CA ALA A 118 -1.78 -9.10 -0.28
C ALA A 118 -1.31 -10.36 -1.02
N PHE A 119 -0.26 -10.97 -0.51
CA PHE A 119 0.33 -12.17 -1.07
C PHE A 119 0.16 -13.34 -0.14
N ALA A 120 -0.13 -14.52 -0.69
CA ALA A 120 -0.19 -15.76 0.08
C ALA A 120 1.15 -16.01 0.80
N CYS A 121 1.08 -16.32 2.07
CA CYS A 121 2.24 -16.49 2.95
C CYS A 121 1.98 -17.65 3.93
N PRO A 122 2.55 -18.85 3.69
CA PRO A 122 3.40 -19.24 2.56
C PRO A 122 2.64 -19.29 1.22
N PRO A 123 3.35 -19.31 0.09
CA PRO A 123 2.75 -19.41 -1.23
C PRO A 123 2.10 -20.78 -1.44
N GLY A 124 1.12 -20.84 -2.32
CA GLY A 124 0.43 -22.09 -2.63
C GLY A 124 -1.03 -21.91 -2.94
N LYS A 125 -1.88 -22.79 -2.43
CA LYS A 125 -3.33 -22.71 -2.71
C LYS A 125 -3.95 -21.54 -1.96
N ALA A 126 -4.76 -20.77 -2.66
CA ALA A 126 -5.45 -19.58 -2.13
C ALA A 126 -6.40 -19.86 -0.95
N ASP A 127 -6.82 -21.13 -0.77
CA ASP A 127 -7.72 -21.60 0.28
C ASP A 127 -6.99 -22.09 1.55
N ARG A 128 -5.68 -21.90 1.63
CA ARG A 128 -4.93 -22.33 2.82
C ARG A 128 -5.22 -21.45 4.02
N LYS A 129 -5.91 -22.05 4.98
CA LYS A 129 -5.76 -21.69 6.38
C LYS A 129 -4.35 -22.16 6.79
N GLY A 130 -3.42 -21.26 6.92
CA GLY A 130 -2.05 -21.59 7.26
C GLY A 130 -1.37 -20.41 7.91
N SER A 131 -0.62 -20.67 8.96
CA SER A 131 0.16 -19.65 9.64
C SER A 131 1.26 -19.12 8.72
N ARG A 132 1.38 -17.79 8.62
CA ARG A 132 2.52 -17.09 8.02
C ARG A 132 3.78 -17.14 8.88
N VAL A 133 3.64 -17.62 10.13
CA VAL A 133 4.73 -17.68 11.11
C VAL A 133 5.86 -18.56 10.60
N GLY A 134 7.10 -18.09 10.77
CA GLY A 134 8.31 -18.75 10.27
C GLY A 134 8.70 -18.39 8.85
N GLN A 135 7.84 -17.68 8.09
CA GLN A 135 8.24 -17.06 6.83
C GLN A 135 9.11 -15.83 7.11
N ARG A 136 9.74 -15.25 6.11
CA ARG A 136 10.60 -14.08 6.28
C ARG A 136 10.17 -12.95 5.34
N ILE A 137 10.38 -11.72 5.81
CA ILE A 137 10.22 -10.50 5.01
C ILE A 137 11.62 -9.95 4.76
N LYS A 138 11.96 -9.77 3.49
CA LYS A 138 13.25 -9.23 3.06
C LYS A 138 13.06 -7.82 2.52
N LEU A 139 13.96 -6.91 2.91
CA LEU A 139 13.96 -5.52 2.47
C LEU A 139 15.22 -5.24 1.63
N TYR A 140 15.07 -4.41 0.62
CA TYR A 140 16.14 -3.98 -0.28
C TYR A 140 16.32 -2.46 -0.20
N GLY A 141 17.51 -1.98 -0.55
CA GLY A 141 17.86 -0.56 -0.46
C GLY A 141 18.41 -0.15 0.90
N VAL A 142 18.50 -1.09 1.85
CA VAL A 142 19.01 -0.90 3.21
C VAL A 142 20.17 -1.84 3.49
N GLU A 143 21.00 -1.51 4.50
CA GLU A 143 22.09 -2.38 4.92
C GLU A 143 21.56 -3.72 5.45
N PRO A 144 22.20 -4.87 5.13
CA PRO A 144 21.66 -6.20 5.44
C PRO A 144 21.44 -6.48 6.93
N ASP A 145 22.22 -5.87 7.80
CA ASP A 145 22.15 -6.07 9.25
C ASP A 145 21.74 -4.78 9.99
N ALA A 146 21.02 -3.88 9.30
CA ALA A 146 20.52 -2.64 9.88
C ALA A 146 19.45 -2.91 10.95
N GLU A 147 19.40 -2.04 11.94
CA GLU A 147 18.22 -1.85 12.78
C GLU A 147 17.40 -0.71 12.17
N LEU A 148 16.18 -1.05 11.71
CA LEU A 148 15.22 -0.09 11.18
C LEU A 148 14.17 0.25 12.26
N TYR A 149 13.46 1.34 12.05
CA TYR A 149 12.42 1.78 12.98
C TYR A 149 11.07 1.88 12.29
N SER A 150 10.13 1.02 12.69
CA SER A 150 8.75 1.13 12.27
C SER A 150 8.00 2.12 13.15
N LEU A 151 7.26 3.04 12.52
CA LEU A 151 6.30 3.90 13.19
C LEU A 151 5.16 3.07 13.79
N ARG A 152 4.65 3.51 14.95
CA ARG A 152 3.55 2.81 15.66
C ARG A 152 2.25 3.55 15.51
N LEU A 153 1.18 2.79 15.31
CA LEU A 153 -0.19 3.30 15.33
C LEU A 153 -0.79 3.18 16.73
N ASN A 154 -1.59 4.17 17.13
CA ASN A 154 -2.44 4.05 18.30
C ASN A 154 -3.75 3.30 17.96
N ASN A 155 -4.61 3.12 18.96
CA ASN A 155 -5.91 2.46 18.80
C ASN A 155 -6.90 3.19 17.87
N LYS A 156 -6.59 4.45 17.48
CA LYS A 156 -7.36 5.20 16.48
C LYS A 156 -6.82 5.03 15.07
N GLY A 157 -5.66 4.38 14.91
CA GLY A 157 -5.00 4.13 13.62
C GLY A 157 -4.23 5.33 13.06
N VAL A 158 -3.76 6.22 13.92
CA VAL A 158 -2.83 7.32 13.58
C VAL A 158 -1.48 7.11 14.25
N ILE A 159 -0.43 7.65 13.64
CA ILE A 159 0.96 7.48 14.08
C ILE A 159 1.21 8.20 15.40
N THR A 160 1.98 7.54 16.29
CA THR A 160 2.46 8.10 17.54
C THR A 160 3.97 8.43 17.45
N GLU A 161 4.53 8.94 18.53
CA GLU A 161 5.99 9.13 18.67
C GLU A 161 6.73 7.83 18.98
N GLU A 162 6.00 6.74 19.25
CA GLU A 162 6.60 5.45 19.56
C GLU A 162 7.18 4.80 18.29
N LEU A 163 8.35 4.21 18.44
CA LEU A 163 9.03 3.46 17.39
C LEU A 163 9.18 1.99 17.82
N LEU A 164 9.03 1.09 16.85
CA LEU A 164 9.33 -0.32 17.00
C LEU A 164 10.64 -0.64 16.28
N PRO A 165 11.70 -1.04 16.99
CA PRO A 165 12.93 -1.48 16.33
C PRO A 165 12.69 -2.80 15.59
N VAL A 166 13.19 -2.90 14.37
CA VAL A 166 13.16 -4.08 13.51
C VAL A 166 14.57 -4.40 13.09
N GLN A 167 15.18 -5.40 13.73
CA GLN A 167 16.52 -5.85 13.40
C GLN A 167 16.49 -6.71 12.15
N LEU A 168 17.28 -6.36 11.14
CA LEU A 168 17.52 -7.20 9.98
C LEU A 168 18.66 -8.20 10.25
N GLU A 169 18.51 -9.39 9.69
CA GLU A 169 19.51 -10.44 9.61
C GLU A 169 19.66 -10.84 8.15
N SER A 170 20.79 -10.52 7.55
CA SER A 170 21.05 -10.73 6.10
C SER A 170 19.94 -10.12 5.23
N GLY A 171 19.48 -8.92 5.56
CA GLY A 171 18.47 -8.16 4.83
C GLY A 171 17.02 -8.56 5.10
N SER A 172 16.75 -9.44 6.06
CA SER A 172 15.40 -9.93 6.33
C SER A 172 15.11 -10.08 7.81
N PHE A 173 13.82 -10.18 8.17
CA PHE A 173 13.36 -10.50 9.51
C PHE A 173 12.25 -11.55 9.47
N ALA A 174 12.09 -12.30 10.55
CA ALA A 174 11.10 -13.37 10.63
C ALA A 174 9.69 -12.82 10.88
N VAL A 175 8.69 -13.48 10.30
CA VAL A 175 7.28 -13.27 10.65
C VAL A 175 6.98 -14.08 11.91
N THR A 176 6.71 -13.38 13.01
CA THR A 176 6.30 -13.97 14.29
C THR A 176 4.79 -13.91 14.50
N GLU A 177 4.28 -14.54 15.56
CA GLU A 177 2.86 -14.47 15.91
C GLU A 177 2.43 -13.05 16.24
N GLU A 178 3.27 -12.29 16.95
CA GLU A 178 2.97 -10.96 17.45
C GLU A 178 3.33 -9.83 16.48
N LEU A 179 4.00 -10.12 15.37
CA LEU A 179 4.56 -9.10 14.48
C LEU A 179 3.53 -8.03 14.09
N PHE A 180 2.30 -8.44 13.83
CA PHE A 180 1.20 -7.56 13.44
C PHE A 180 0.17 -7.28 14.53
N ALA A 181 0.46 -7.62 15.79
CA ALA A 181 -0.45 -7.37 16.92
C ALA A 181 -0.73 -5.86 17.14
N GLY A 182 0.20 -5.01 16.72
CA GLY A 182 0.08 -3.55 16.79
C GLY A 182 -0.28 -2.88 15.47
N ASP A 183 -0.96 -3.57 14.55
CA ASP A 183 -1.26 -3.13 13.18
C ASP A 183 -0.03 -3.23 12.23
N ALA A 184 0.04 -2.41 11.19
CA ALA A 184 1.10 -2.42 10.18
C ALA A 184 2.46 -2.00 10.74
N LEU A 185 3.52 -2.60 10.17
CA LEU A 185 4.85 -2.00 10.21
C LEU A 185 4.89 -0.88 9.17
N ILE A 186 5.31 0.31 9.57
CA ILE A 186 5.37 1.48 8.70
C ILE A 186 6.80 2.02 8.72
N PHE A 187 7.50 1.91 7.59
CA PHE A 187 8.86 2.41 7.40
C PHE A 187 8.82 3.71 6.60
N ASP A 188 9.22 4.81 7.23
CA ASP A 188 9.27 6.14 6.63
C ASP A 188 10.72 6.56 6.37
N LYS A 189 11.07 6.85 5.12
CA LYS A 189 12.39 7.35 4.70
C LYS A 189 13.58 6.42 5.00
N GLU A 190 13.35 5.14 5.20
CA GLU A 190 14.41 4.17 5.44
C GLU A 190 15.21 3.79 4.17
N GLY A 191 14.82 4.31 3.00
CA GLY A 191 15.50 4.03 1.74
C GLY A 191 15.15 2.68 1.12
N ILE A 192 14.05 2.05 1.57
CA ILE A 192 13.58 0.77 1.04
C ILE A 192 13.17 0.95 -0.42
N THR A 193 13.75 0.14 -1.31
CA THR A 193 13.45 0.13 -2.75
C THR A 193 12.64 -1.09 -3.20
N ALA A 194 12.59 -2.13 -2.37
CA ALA A 194 11.75 -3.29 -2.57
C ALA A 194 11.50 -4.03 -1.26
N ALA A 195 10.37 -4.73 -1.18
CA ALA A 195 10.07 -5.70 -0.13
C ALA A 195 9.71 -7.04 -0.76
N ALA A 196 10.14 -8.14 -0.13
CA ALA A 196 9.88 -9.49 -0.62
C ALA A 196 9.42 -10.41 0.50
N LEU A 197 8.65 -11.44 0.12
CA LEU A 197 8.34 -12.57 0.99
C LEU A 197 9.21 -13.74 0.62
N CYS A 198 9.79 -14.36 1.63
CA CYS A 198 10.65 -15.54 1.51
C CYS A 198 10.10 -16.67 2.38
N ASP A 199 10.40 -17.90 1.98
CA ASP A 199 10.14 -19.06 2.83
C ASP A 199 11.08 -19.09 4.06
N ALA A 200 10.93 -20.12 4.90
CA ALA A 200 11.76 -20.28 6.09
C ALA A 200 13.25 -20.48 5.78
N GLU A 201 13.59 -20.99 4.60
CA GLU A 201 14.94 -21.16 4.10
C GLU A 201 15.51 -19.90 3.44
N GLY A 202 14.72 -18.83 3.34
CA GLY A 202 15.11 -17.55 2.74
C GLY A 202 14.98 -17.49 1.22
N ARG A 203 14.33 -18.48 0.58
CA ARG A 203 14.05 -18.44 -0.85
C ARG A 203 12.90 -17.51 -1.14
N GLU A 204 13.14 -16.52 -1.99
CA GLU A 204 12.18 -15.49 -2.36
C GLU A 204 11.13 -16.02 -3.33
N TYR A 205 9.83 -15.77 -3.05
CA TYR A 205 8.73 -16.20 -3.91
C TYR A 205 7.85 -15.05 -4.43
N VAL A 206 7.91 -13.89 -3.81
CA VAL A 206 7.34 -12.66 -4.37
C VAL A 206 8.15 -11.46 -3.92
N ARG A 207 8.32 -10.49 -4.81
CA ARG A 207 8.94 -9.20 -4.52
C ARG A 207 8.14 -8.07 -5.16
N VAL A 208 7.96 -6.99 -4.41
CA VAL A 208 7.41 -5.73 -4.90
C VAL A 208 8.54 -4.71 -4.92
N GLU A 209 8.81 -4.13 -6.10
CA GLU A 209 9.79 -3.07 -6.33
C GLU A 209 9.06 -1.74 -6.52
N CYS A 210 9.49 -0.69 -5.81
CA CYS A 210 8.91 0.65 -5.90
C CYS A 210 9.86 1.67 -5.29
N ASP A 211 9.87 2.90 -5.81
CA ASP A 211 10.60 4.05 -5.27
C ASP A 211 9.76 4.89 -4.27
N ALA A 212 8.67 4.33 -3.77
CA ALA A 212 7.81 4.98 -2.80
C ALA A 212 8.58 5.33 -1.50
N PRO A 213 8.38 6.54 -0.95
CA PRO A 213 9.09 6.99 0.24
C PRO A 213 8.68 6.29 1.53
N VAL A 214 7.52 5.63 1.54
CA VAL A 214 6.95 4.93 2.71
C VAL A 214 6.56 3.52 2.31
N TRP A 215 6.85 2.57 3.20
CA TRP A 215 6.45 1.18 3.04
C TRP A 215 5.61 0.72 4.22
N GLY A 216 4.41 0.24 3.91
CA GLY A 216 3.56 -0.51 4.83
C GLY A 216 3.75 -2.01 4.65
N ILE A 217 3.87 -2.74 5.75
CA ILE A 217 3.85 -4.21 5.73
C ILE A 217 2.81 -4.65 6.74
N TRP A 218 1.80 -5.37 6.27
CA TRP A 218 0.65 -5.68 7.12
C TRP A 218 0.11 -7.08 6.89
N SER A 219 -0.48 -7.62 7.94
CA SER A 219 -1.36 -8.77 7.89
C SER A 219 -2.39 -8.67 9.03
N HIS A 220 -3.43 -9.48 8.96
CA HIS A 220 -4.38 -9.58 10.06
C HIS A 220 -3.66 -9.99 11.35
N PRO A 221 -4.03 -9.44 12.53
CA PRO A 221 -3.34 -9.77 13.79
C PRO A 221 -3.40 -11.27 14.16
N ASP A 222 -4.46 -11.98 13.76
CA ASP A 222 -4.52 -13.43 13.92
C ASP A 222 -3.43 -14.11 13.07
N SER A 223 -2.51 -14.84 13.70
CA SER A 223 -1.39 -15.53 13.07
C SER A 223 -1.81 -16.64 12.09
N GLY A 224 -3.06 -17.12 12.20
CA GLY A 224 -3.66 -18.05 11.23
C GLY A 224 -3.99 -17.43 9.87
N ALA A 225 -3.92 -16.10 9.73
CA ALA A 225 -4.07 -15.44 8.43
C ALA A 225 -2.87 -15.77 7.52
N GLY A 226 -3.14 -16.47 6.43
CA GLY A 226 -2.12 -16.99 5.51
C GLY A 226 -1.68 -15.98 4.45
N TYR A 227 -1.46 -14.71 4.81
CA TYR A 227 -1.02 -13.67 3.87
C TYR A 227 -0.17 -12.60 4.56
N VAL A 228 0.55 -11.84 3.74
CA VAL A 228 1.20 -10.57 4.11
C VAL A 228 1.00 -9.56 2.98
N CYS A 229 0.64 -8.33 3.32
CA CYS A 229 0.59 -7.21 2.39
C CYS A 229 1.96 -6.54 2.29
N LEU A 230 2.39 -6.22 1.06
CA LEU A 230 3.56 -5.39 0.78
C LEU A 230 3.06 -4.12 0.09
N GLU A 231 3.20 -2.98 0.75
CA GLU A 231 2.44 -1.78 0.46
C GLU A 231 3.36 -0.57 0.22
N PRO A 232 3.73 -0.27 -1.03
CA PRO A 232 4.43 0.97 -1.35
C PRO A 232 3.46 2.16 -1.32
N TRP A 233 3.82 3.23 -0.59
CA TRP A 233 2.97 4.41 -0.39
C TRP A 233 3.66 5.72 -0.78
N TYR A 234 3.03 6.50 -1.63
CA TYR A 234 3.29 7.93 -1.86
C TYR A 234 2.30 8.74 -1.01
N GLY A 235 2.54 8.75 0.27
CA GLY A 235 1.71 9.29 1.32
C GLY A 235 1.93 8.54 2.63
N ILE A 236 1.29 8.99 3.69
CA ILE A 236 1.31 8.35 5.00
C ILE A 236 0.02 8.68 5.75
N CYS A 237 -0.37 7.87 6.74
CA CYS A 237 -1.45 8.22 7.67
C CYS A 237 -1.01 9.38 8.58
N ASP A 238 -2.00 10.07 9.19
CA ASP A 238 -1.67 11.20 10.05
C ASP A 238 -0.92 10.81 11.31
N PHE A 239 -0.15 11.77 11.81
CA PHE A 239 0.39 11.74 13.17
C PHE A 239 -0.68 12.21 14.16
N ALA A 240 -0.66 11.65 15.36
CA ALA A 240 -1.58 12.04 16.42
C ALA A 240 -1.49 13.54 16.68
N GLY A 241 -2.65 14.21 16.70
CA GLY A 241 -2.72 15.65 16.91
C GLY A 241 -2.45 16.51 15.67
N TYR A 242 -2.36 15.94 14.48
CA TYR A 242 -2.17 16.74 13.26
C TYR A 242 -3.38 17.64 12.99
N GLU A 243 -3.12 18.94 12.78
CA GLU A 243 -4.13 19.98 12.55
C GLU A 243 -3.79 20.86 11.32
N GLY A 244 -2.80 20.45 10.52
CA GLY A 244 -2.37 21.21 9.34
C GLY A 244 -3.28 21.04 8.12
N GLU A 245 -3.03 21.86 7.10
CA GLU A 245 -3.68 21.77 5.78
C GLU A 245 -3.29 20.48 5.05
N LEU A 246 -4.14 20.03 4.11
CA LEU A 246 -3.89 18.83 3.29
C LEU A 246 -2.53 18.89 2.59
N ALA A 247 -2.17 20.04 2.04
CA ALA A 247 -0.91 20.26 1.33
C ALA A 247 0.35 20.14 2.21
N GLN A 248 0.21 20.23 3.53
CA GLN A 248 1.32 20.22 4.48
C GLN A 248 1.58 18.84 5.09
N ARG A 249 0.73 17.84 4.78
CA ARG A 249 0.92 16.48 5.28
C ARG A 249 2.20 15.87 4.71
N PRO A 250 2.95 15.11 5.51
CA PRO A 250 4.14 14.41 5.02
C PRO A 250 3.82 13.54 3.82
N HIS A 251 4.72 13.51 2.84
CA HIS A 251 4.61 12.72 1.61
C HIS A 251 3.36 12.97 0.75
N THR A 252 2.59 14.04 1.02
CA THR A 252 1.50 14.44 0.14
C THR A 252 2.04 14.73 -1.26
N GLN A 253 1.42 14.14 -2.26
CA GLN A 253 1.69 14.40 -3.67
C GLN A 253 0.90 15.61 -4.14
N ALA A 254 1.38 16.29 -5.16
CA ALA A 254 0.72 17.42 -5.77
C ALA A 254 0.70 17.32 -7.29
N ALA A 255 -0.36 17.82 -7.91
CA ALA A 255 -0.43 18.00 -9.35
C ALA A 255 -1.00 19.39 -9.65
N ALA A 256 -0.30 20.18 -10.45
CA ALA A 256 -0.79 21.46 -10.96
C ALA A 256 -1.98 21.26 -11.90
N PRO A 257 -2.79 22.29 -12.19
CA PRO A 257 -3.85 22.21 -13.19
C PRO A 257 -3.37 21.64 -14.53
N GLY A 258 -4.03 20.57 -15.00
CA GLY A 258 -3.67 19.87 -16.23
C GLY A 258 -2.50 18.89 -16.12
N GLU A 259 -1.77 18.90 -15.03
CA GLU A 259 -0.64 17.98 -14.79
C GLU A 259 -1.12 16.55 -14.49
N THR A 260 -0.27 15.59 -14.88
CA THR A 260 -0.46 14.17 -14.53
C THR A 260 0.74 13.69 -13.72
N TRP A 261 0.49 13.37 -12.46
CA TRP A 261 1.43 12.63 -11.61
C TRP A 261 1.50 11.17 -12.04
N ARG A 262 2.66 10.55 -11.91
CA ARG A 262 2.90 9.16 -12.30
C ARG A 262 3.65 8.42 -11.22
N GLY A 263 3.26 7.16 -11.00
CA GLY A 263 3.91 6.21 -10.10
C GLY A 263 3.57 4.78 -10.50
N GLY A 264 3.87 3.86 -9.62
CA GLY A 264 3.59 2.44 -9.85
C GLY A 264 4.53 1.54 -9.09
N ASN A 265 4.39 0.25 -9.30
CA ASN A 265 5.27 -0.76 -8.73
C ASN A 265 5.47 -1.93 -9.73
N ARG A 266 6.40 -2.80 -9.41
CA ARG A 266 6.60 -4.05 -10.13
C ARG A 266 6.51 -5.21 -9.14
N MET A 267 5.61 -6.14 -9.42
CA MET A 267 5.47 -7.39 -8.67
C MET A 267 6.16 -8.52 -9.44
N ILE A 268 7.13 -9.17 -8.84
CA ILE A 268 7.92 -10.27 -9.40
C ILE A 268 7.56 -11.53 -8.66
N PHE A 269 7.26 -12.60 -9.40
CA PHE A 269 6.87 -13.89 -8.85
C PHE A 269 7.95 -14.93 -9.08
N GLY A 270 8.52 -15.42 -7.97
CA GLY A 270 9.56 -16.45 -7.97
C GLY A 270 8.99 -17.85 -8.20
N LYS A 271 9.89 -18.75 -8.61
CA LYS A 271 9.65 -20.18 -8.69
C LYS A 271 10.24 -20.82 -7.43
N ILE A 272 9.39 -21.36 -6.57
CA ILE A 272 9.83 -22.15 -5.42
C ILE A 272 9.82 -23.62 -5.79
#